data_265bc0bc749e6152117cf404360c15a0
#
_entry.id   265bc0bc749e6152117cf404360c15a0
#
_cell.length_a   1.000
_cell.length_b   1.000
_cell.length_c   1.000
_cell.angle_alpha   90.00
_cell.angle_beta   90.00
_cell.angle_gamma   90.00
#
_symmetry.space_group_name_H-M   'P 1'
#
loop_
_entity.id
_entity.type
_entity.pdbx_description
1 polymer ?
#
loop_
_entity_poly.entity_id
_entity_poly.type
_entity_poly.pdbx_seq_one_letter_code
_entity_poly.pdbx_strand_id
1 'polypeptide(L)'
;MQEVEREILLSFWKVHILHHAGEEPIHGQWIITELRRHGYEISPGTLYPLLGRLVRRGWLNCKSGKRSGKRARKDYRLTAKGKKVLSLIREQIRELYDEVVVESENGASKHPKENKHD
;
A
#
# COMPACT_ATOMS: atom_id res chain seq x y z
N MET A 1 -6.02 10.15 18.34
CA MET A 1 -6.50 10.02 16.96
C MET A 1 -5.38 9.88 15.97
N GLN A 2 -4.33 10.65 16.13
CA GLN A 2 -3.22 10.54 15.18
C GLN A 2 -2.62 9.14 15.13
N GLU A 3 -2.53 8.48 16.26
CA GLU A 3 -1.98 7.14 16.27
C GLU A 3 -2.87 6.15 15.53
N VAL A 4 -4.18 6.30 15.69
CA VAL A 4 -5.12 5.44 15.01
C VAL A 4 -5.05 5.68 13.51
N GLU A 5 -5.02 6.94 13.11
CA GLU A 5 -4.92 7.28 11.71
C GLU A 5 -3.66 6.71 11.11
N ARG A 6 -2.54 6.84 11.82
CA ARG A 6 -1.26 6.35 11.30
C ARG A 6 -1.28 4.84 11.10
N GLU A 7 -1.87 4.14 12.03
CA GLU A 7 -1.95 2.68 11.92
C GLU A 7 -2.73 2.27 10.68
N ILE A 8 -3.84 2.94 10.43
CA ILE A 8 -4.65 2.66 9.25
C ILE A 8 -3.92 3.07 7.98
N LEU A 9 -3.35 4.27 7.99
CA LEU A 9 -2.71 4.82 6.80
C LEU A 9 -1.49 4.03 6.36
N LEU A 10 -0.76 3.44 7.31
CA LEU A 10 0.40 2.63 6.94
C LEU A 10 0.00 1.49 6.00
N SER A 11 -1.16 0.88 6.25
CA SER A 11 -1.64 -0.18 5.37
C SER A 11 -1.97 0.36 3.99
N PHE A 12 -2.64 1.52 3.93
CA PHE A 12 -2.98 2.13 2.65
C PHE A 12 -1.73 2.50 1.87
N TRP A 13 -0.71 3.04 2.56
CA TRP A 13 0.53 3.40 1.88
C TRP A 13 1.22 2.19 1.28
N LYS A 14 1.19 1.06 1.98
CA LYS A 14 1.77 -0.17 1.45
C LYS A 14 1.07 -0.59 0.16
N VAL A 15 -0.24 -0.48 0.13
CA VAL A 15 -1.00 -0.86 -1.06
C VAL A 15 -0.68 0.07 -2.23
N HIS A 16 -0.61 1.38 -1.97
CA HIS A 16 -0.22 2.34 -3.00
C HIS A 16 1.15 2.00 -3.58
N ILE A 17 2.10 1.71 -2.70
CA ILE A 17 3.46 1.41 -3.13
C ILE A 17 3.49 0.16 -4.00
N LEU A 18 2.84 -0.90 -3.58
CA LEU A 18 2.83 -2.14 -4.34
C LEU A 18 2.16 -1.94 -5.69
N HIS A 19 1.06 -1.20 -5.70
CA HIS A 19 0.34 -0.92 -6.94
C HIS A 19 1.23 -0.18 -7.94
N HIS A 20 1.85 0.91 -7.51
CA HIS A 20 2.66 1.70 -8.42
C HIS A 20 3.92 0.98 -8.85
N ALA A 21 4.53 0.21 -7.94
CA ALA A 21 5.72 -0.57 -8.29
C ALA A 21 5.40 -1.66 -9.30
N GLY A 22 4.14 -2.06 -9.40
CA GLY A 22 3.71 -3.03 -10.39
C GLY A 22 3.51 -2.41 -11.76
N GLU A 23 3.31 -1.09 -11.83
CA GLU A 23 3.15 -0.41 -13.10
C GLU A 23 4.49 -0.12 -13.76
N GLU A 24 5.44 0.32 -12.97
CA GLU A 24 6.79 0.59 -13.45
C GLU A 24 7.68 0.78 -12.24
N PRO A 25 9.00 0.72 -12.42
CA PRO A 25 9.89 0.94 -11.28
C PRO A 25 9.66 2.31 -10.67
N ILE A 26 9.71 2.37 -9.36
CA ILE A 26 9.48 3.62 -8.66
C ILE A 26 10.66 3.93 -7.76
N HIS A 27 10.89 5.19 -7.47
CA HIS A 27 11.89 5.58 -6.49
C HIS A 27 11.22 6.36 -5.36
N GLY A 28 11.92 6.43 -4.23
CA GLY A 28 11.32 6.93 -3.01
C GLY A 28 10.78 8.34 -3.11
N GLN A 29 11.54 9.24 -3.75
CA GLN A 29 11.10 10.61 -3.86
C GLN A 29 9.81 10.71 -4.67
N TRP A 30 9.69 9.90 -5.72
CA TRP A 30 8.47 9.90 -6.51
C TRP A 30 7.28 9.43 -5.68
N ILE A 31 7.49 8.42 -4.85
CA ILE A 31 6.40 7.90 -4.01
C ILE A 31 5.96 8.97 -3.01
N ILE A 32 6.89 9.69 -2.43
CA ILE A 32 6.53 10.76 -1.50
C ILE A 32 5.64 11.79 -2.19
N THR A 33 6.04 12.19 -3.38
CA THR A 33 5.28 13.17 -4.16
C THR A 33 3.90 12.62 -4.51
N GLU A 34 3.86 11.38 -4.94
CA GLU A 34 2.59 10.76 -5.35
C GLU A 34 1.63 10.62 -4.18
N LEU A 35 2.13 10.19 -3.02
CA LEU A 35 1.27 10.06 -1.86
C LEU A 35 0.78 11.42 -1.37
N ARG A 36 1.63 12.45 -1.48
CA ARG A 36 1.19 13.79 -1.13
C ARG A 36 0.09 14.27 -2.07
N ARG A 37 0.16 13.88 -3.33
CA ARG A 37 -0.86 14.25 -4.29
C ARG A 37 -2.21 13.67 -3.88
N HIS A 38 -2.20 12.52 -3.20
CA HIS A 38 -3.42 11.90 -2.71
C HIS A 38 -3.80 12.40 -1.31
N GLY A 39 -3.09 13.39 -0.81
CA GLY A 39 -3.45 13.98 0.48
C GLY A 39 -2.75 13.38 1.67
N TYR A 40 -1.83 12.44 1.46
CA TYR A 40 -1.10 11.85 2.57
C TYR A 40 0.18 12.63 2.85
N GLU A 41 0.54 12.70 4.12
CA GLU A 41 1.77 13.35 4.50
C GLU A 41 2.70 12.29 5.07
N ILE A 42 3.57 11.80 4.24
CA ILE A 42 4.52 10.78 4.66
C ILE A 42 5.92 11.36 4.57
N SER A 43 6.72 11.13 5.59
CA SER A 43 8.09 11.61 5.61
C SER A 43 9.03 10.52 5.10
N PRO A 44 10.24 10.93 4.65
CA PRO A 44 11.24 9.93 4.27
C PRO A 44 11.56 8.98 5.42
N GLY A 45 11.54 9.49 6.65
CA GLY A 45 11.83 8.65 7.83
C GLY A 45 10.81 7.54 8.03
N THR A 46 9.62 7.70 7.50
CA THR A 46 8.61 6.65 7.55
C THR A 46 8.66 5.81 6.29
N LEU A 47 8.83 6.44 5.14
CA LEU A 47 8.77 5.74 3.86
C LEU A 47 9.90 4.74 3.66
N TYR A 48 11.14 5.16 3.90
CA TYR A 48 12.26 4.29 3.57
C TYR A 48 12.31 3.02 4.42
N PRO A 49 12.04 3.07 5.72
CA PRO A 49 11.93 1.81 6.47
C PRO A 49 10.79 0.93 5.97
N LEU A 50 9.69 1.55 5.51
CA LEU A 50 8.58 0.79 4.96
C LEU A 50 8.98 0.06 3.69
N LEU A 51 9.67 0.77 2.79
CA LEU A 51 10.17 0.15 1.57
C LEU A 51 11.12 -1.00 1.89
N GLY A 52 11.99 -0.79 2.88
CA GLY A 52 12.92 -1.83 3.29
C GLY A 52 12.21 -3.08 3.78
N ARG A 53 11.13 -2.91 4.51
CA ARG A 53 10.38 -4.07 4.99
C ARG A 53 9.75 -4.83 3.82
N LEU A 54 9.23 -4.12 2.84
CA LEU A 54 8.61 -4.76 1.68
C LEU A 54 9.65 -5.53 0.87
N VAL A 55 10.87 -5.00 0.79
CA VAL A 55 11.95 -5.72 0.13
C VAL A 55 12.31 -6.98 0.92
N ARG A 56 12.40 -6.88 2.23
CA ARG A 56 12.75 -8.04 3.05
C ARG A 56 11.66 -9.11 2.99
N ARG A 57 10.42 -8.72 2.80
CA ARG A 57 9.36 -9.70 2.63
C ARG A 57 9.38 -10.34 1.25
N GLY A 58 10.19 -9.81 0.34
CA GLY A 58 10.27 -10.35 -1.01
C GLY A 58 9.18 -9.85 -1.92
N TRP A 59 8.43 -8.82 -1.53
CA TRP A 59 7.37 -8.27 -2.35
C TRP A 59 7.88 -7.20 -3.30
N LEU A 60 8.99 -6.55 -2.95
CA LEU A 60 9.66 -5.59 -3.81
C LEU A 60 11.10 -6.00 -4.01
N ASN A 61 11.66 -5.60 -5.14
CA ASN A 61 13.07 -5.77 -5.43
C ASN A 61 13.65 -4.37 -5.58
N CYS A 62 14.79 -4.15 -4.95
CA CYS A 62 15.42 -2.83 -4.97
C CYS A 62 16.69 -2.91 -5.78
N LYS A 63 16.84 -2.02 -6.76
CA LYS A 63 18.04 -1.92 -7.54
C LYS A 63 18.58 -0.52 -7.48
N SER A 64 19.89 -0.40 -7.37
CA SER A 64 20.52 0.89 -7.47
C SER A 64 20.54 1.36 -8.91
N GLY A 65 20.49 2.66 -9.11
CA GLY A 65 20.58 3.21 -10.44
C GLY A 65 21.99 3.09 -10.98
N LYS A 66 22.23 3.74 -12.13
CA LYS A 66 23.51 3.62 -12.79
C LYS A 66 24.65 4.21 -11.99
N ARG A 67 24.37 5.20 -11.18
CA ARG A 67 25.41 5.75 -10.34
C ARG A 67 25.58 4.89 -9.14
N SER A 68 26.80 4.81 -8.64
CA SER A 68 27.05 4.08 -7.42
C SER A 68 27.30 5.07 -6.29
N GLY A 69 27.26 4.60 -5.08
CA GLY A 69 27.54 5.41 -3.92
C GLY A 69 26.29 6.04 -3.34
N LYS A 70 26.50 7.08 -2.52
CA LYS A 70 25.41 7.67 -1.77
C LYS A 70 24.34 8.33 -2.62
N ARG A 71 24.70 8.73 -3.81
CA ARG A 71 23.76 9.42 -4.68
C ARG A 71 23.07 8.48 -5.66
N ALA A 72 23.32 7.20 -5.55
CA ALA A 72 22.65 6.23 -6.41
C ALA A 72 21.18 6.23 -6.09
N ARG A 73 20.37 6.44 -7.13
CA ARG A 73 18.93 6.35 -6.96
C ARG A 73 18.54 4.88 -6.89
N LYS A 74 17.70 4.55 -5.96
CA LYS A 74 17.23 3.19 -5.81
C LYS A 74 15.84 3.08 -6.42
N ASP A 75 15.70 2.11 -7.29
CA ASP A 75 14.41 1.83 -7.91
C ASP A 75 13.83 0.56 -7.30
N TYR A 76 12.54 0.58 -7.10
CA TYR A 76 11.83 -0.54 -6.50
C TYR A 76 10.84 -1.10 -7.50
N ARG A 77 10.84 -2.41 -7.66
CA ARG A 77 9.95 -3.10 -8.58
C ARG A 77 9.15 -4.15 -7.85
N LEU A 78 7.97 -4.40 -8.32
CA LEU A 78 7.15 -5.46 -7.75
C LEU A 78 7.69 -6.81 -8.23
N THR A 79 7.88 -7.73 -7.29
CA THR A 79 8.36 -9.08 -7.63
C THR A 79 7.18 -9.96 -8.03
N ALA A 80 7.47 -11.16 -8.51
CA ALA A 80 6.40 -12.12 -8.81
C ALA A 80 5.60 -12.43 -7.55
N LYS A 81 6.30 -12.56 -6.42
CA LYS A 81 5.62 -12.78 -5.14
C LYS A 81 4.75 -11.58 -4.78
N GLY A 82 5.28 -10.38 -5.02
CA GLY A 82 4.53 -9.16 -4.76
C GLY A 82 3.27 -9.05 -5.61
N LYS A 83 3.34 -9.55 -6.85
CA LYS A 83 2.16 -9.54 -7.71
C LYS A 83 1.06 -10.42 -7.14
N LYS A 84 1.42 -11.57 -6.61
CA LYS A 84 0.44 -12.46 -6.00
C LYS A 84 -0.17 -11.81 -4.76
N VAL A 85 0.66 -11.16 -3.96
CA VAL A 85 0.19 -10.47 -2.77
C VAL A 85 -0.76 -9.35 -3.16
N LEU A 86 -0.38 -8.56 -4.16
CA LEU A 86 -1.21 -7.44 -4.60
C LEU A 86 -2.55 -7.93 -5.15
N SER A 87 -2.53 -9.05 -5.88
CA SER A 87 -3.77 -9.61 -6.39
C SER A 87 -4.71 -10.00 -5.25
N LEU A 88 -4.15 -10.62 -4.22
CA LEU A 88 -4.93 -10.98 -3.04
C LEU A 88 -5.48 -9.75 -2.34
N ILE A 89 -4.63 -8.72 -2.22
CA ILE A 89 -5.06 -7.47 -1.60
C ILE A 89 -6.20 -6.85 -2.37
N ARG A 90 -6.14 -6.86 -3.71
CA ARG A 90 -7.20 -6.28 -4.51
C ARG A 90 -8.53 -6.98 -4.29
N GLU A 91 -8.50 -8.30 -4.16
CA GLU A 91 -9.72 -9.03 -3.86
C GLU A 91 -10.28 -8.65 -2.50
N GLN A 92 -9.41 -8.50 -1.53
CA GLN A 92 -9.83 -8.11 -0.19
C GLN A 92 -10.39 -6.69 -0.18
N ILE A 93 -9.77 -5.79 -0.92
CA ILE A 93 -10.26 -4.42 -1.02
C ILE A 93 -11.65 -4.40 -1.64
N ARG A 94 -11.85 -5.19 -2.70
CA ARG A 94 -13.14 -5.23 -3.37
C ARG A 94 -14.24 -5.72 -2.43
N GLU A 95 -13.96 -6.79 -1.73
CA GLU A 95 -14.91 -7.35 -0.78
C GLU A 95 -15.20 -6.36 0.35
N LEU A 96 -14.15 -5.76 0.87
CA LEU A 96 -14.29 -4.79 1.94
C LEU A 96 -15.08 -3.57 1.48
N TYR A 97 -14.80 -3.09 0.29
CA TYR A 97 -15.49 -1.95 -0.28
C TYR A 97 -16.98 -2.25 -0.43
N ASP A 98 -17.31 -3.44 -0.94
CA ASP A 98 -18.72 -3.81 -1.10
C ASP A 98 -19.44 -3.82 0.25
N GLU A 99 -18.80 -4.36 1.25
CA GLU A 99 -19.44 -4.46 2.55
C GLU A 99 -19.49 -3.12 3.28
N VAL A 100 -18.36 -2.44 3.33
CA VAL A 100 -18.25 -1.26 4.19
C VAL A 100 -18.80 0.00 3.54
N VAL A 101 -18.67 0.10 2.22
CA VAL A 101 -19.11 1.32 1.53
C VAL A 101 -20.43 1.10 0.82
N VAL A 102 -20.50 0.12 -0.07
CA VAL A 102 -21.68 -0.03 -0.92
C VAL A 102 -22.91 -0.44 -0.12
N GLU A 103 -22.79 -1.47 0.71
CA GLU A 103 -23.93 -1.90 1.50
C GLU A 103 -24.36 -0.85 2.49
N SER A 104 -23.39 -0.16 3.08
CA SER A 104 -23.70 0.89 4.01
C SER A 104 -24.46 2.04 3.31
N GLU A 105 -24.02 2.42 2.10
CA GLU A 105 -24.68 3.49 1.37
C GLU A 105 -26.08 3.10 0.94
N ASN A 106 -26.30 1.82 0.68
CA ASN A 106 -27.63 1.37 0.30
C ASN A 106 -28.55 1.22 1.50
N GLY A 107 -28.05 1.52 2.66
CA GLY A 107 -28.84 1.42 3.85
C GLY A 107 -29.18 0.00 4.19
N ALA A 108 -28.47 -0.91 3.64
CA ALA A 108 -28.87 -2.23 3.78
C ALA A 108 -28.24 -2.79 4.94
N SER A 109 -28.80 -2.72 5.99
CA SER A 109 -28.32 -3.34 7.06
C SER A 109 -28.73 -4.71 6.98
N LYS A 110 -27.96 -5.45 6.48
CA LYS A 110 -28.36 -6.67 6.34
C LYS A 110 -27.95 -7.55 7.33
N HIS A 111 -27.53 -7.15 8.43
CA HIS A 111 -27.17 -8.06 9.39
C HIS A 111 -28.39 -8.66 9.84
N PRO A 112 -28.50 -9.91 9.63
CA PRO A 112 -29.57 -10.58 10.20
C PRO A 112 -29.13 -10.52 11.57
N LYS A 113 -29.29 -9.93 12.18
CA LYS A 113 -29.09 -9.85 13.42
C LYS A 113 -28.57 -11.02 14.03
N GLU A 114 -28.64 -11.73 13.70
CA GLU A 114 -28.26 -12.54 13.99
C GLU A 114 -27.36 -13.13 13.70
N ASN A 115 -27.19 -13.24 13.42
CA ASN A 115 -26.37 -13.54 13.02
C ASN A 115 -25.53 -13.85 13.03
N LYS A 116 -25.25 -14.06 12.89
CA LYS A 116 -24.51 -14.18 12.66
C LYS A 116 -23.61 -14.47 12.84
N HIS A 117 -23.41 -14.70 13.03
CA HIS A 117 -22.47 -14.86 13.17
C HIS A 117 -22.12 -15.03 13.89
N ASP A 118 -22.51 -15.16 14.11
CA ASP A 118 -22.22 -15.23 14.64
C ASP A 118 -21.81 -15.54 14.88
#